data_2e5c551186eaa5ad7f60c0c9f46992e9
#
_entry.id   2e5c551186eaa5ad7f60c0c9f46992e9
#
_cell.length_a   1.000
_cell.length_b   1.000
_cell.length_c   1.000
_cell.angle_alpha   90.00
_cell.angle_beta   90.00
_cell.angle_gamma   90.00
#
_symmetry.space_group_name_H-M   'P 1'
#
loop_
_entity.id
_entity.type
_entity.pdbx_description
1 polymer ?
#
loop_
_entity_poly.entity_id
_entity_poly.type
_entity_poly.pdbx_seq_one_letter_code
_entity_poly.pdbx_strand_id
1 'polypeptide(L)' 'MEKTTRTVEKILKILSNTPSITVREMSEILGLSRRGVEEQIKSLKQKGVIRRIGPDKGGHWEVMS' A
#
# COMPACT_ATOMS: atom_id res chain seq x y z
N MET A 1 6.15 1.03 -17.69
CA MET A 1 6.28 2.20 -16.83
C MET A 1 4.95 2.70 -16.30
N GLU A 2 4.00 2.90 -17.17
CA GLU A 2 2.71 3.43 -16.73
C GLU A 2 1.93 2.51 -15.82
N LYS A 3 2.04 1.20 -16.03
CA LYS A 3 1.36 0.25 -15.17
C LYS A 3 1.83 0.35 -13.73
N THR A 4 3.13 0.50 -13.52
CA THR A 4 3.68 0.63 -12.18
C THR A 4 3.20 1.91 -11.51
N THR A 5 3.21 3.01 -12.26
CA THR A 5 2.77 4.30 -11.76
C THR A 5 1.29 4.26 -11.37
N ARG A 6 0.46 3.65 -12.21
CA ARG A 6 -0.96 3.53 -11.92
C ARG A 6 -1.22 2.68 -10.69
N THR A 7 -0.46 1.59 -10.55
CA THR A 7 -0.60 0.72 -9.38
C THR A 7 -0.22 1.48 -8.12
N VAL A 8 0.87 2.24 -8.16
CA VAL A 8 1.30 3.05 -7.03
C VAL A 8 0.23 4.08 -6.66
N GLU A 9 -0.32 4.77 -7.64
CA GLU A 9 -1.36 5.75 -7.39
C GLU A 9 -2.59 5.12 -6.76
N LYS A 10 -3.00 3.95 -7.24
CA LYS A 10 -4.13 3.24 -6.66
C LYS A 10 -3.86 2.84 -5.21
N ILE A 11 -2.66 2.35 -4.94
CA ILE A 11 -2.28 1.97 -3.58
C ILE A 11 -2.33 3.19 -2.66
N LEU A 12 -1.74 4.29 -3.09
CA LEU A 12 -1.74 5.52 -2.28
C LEU A 12 -3.15 6.00 -1.99
N LYS A 13 -4.01 5.96 -2.99
CA LYS A 13 -5.40 6.36 -2.82
C LYS A 13 -6.12 5.45 -1.84
N ILE A 14 -5.91 4.14 -1.95
CA ILE A 14 -6.53 3.17 -1.05
C ILE A 14 -6.05 3.41 0.38
N LEU A 15 -4.76 3.62 0.57
CA LEU A 15 -4.19 3.85 1.89
C LEU A 15 -4.69 5.15 2.51
N SER A 16 -4.89 6.17 1.69
CA SER A 16 -5.45 7.44 2.19
C SER A 16 -6.90 7.29 2.61
N ASN A 17 -7.68 6.51 1.87
CA ASN A 17 -9.10 6.32 2.18
C ASN A 17 -9.32 5.30 3.28
N THR A 18 -8.49 4.27 3.34
CA THR A 18 -8.63 3.19 4.32
C THR A 18 -7.27 2.88 4.93
N PRO A 19 -6.80 3.71 5.88
CA PRO A 19 -5.47 3.52 6.45
C PRO A 19 -5.27 2.18 7.18
N SER A 20 -6.34 1.56 7.64
CA SER A 20 -6.25 0.28 8.34
C SER A 20 -6.34 -0.93 7.41
N ILE A 21 -6.34 -0.72 6.11
CA ILE A 21 -6.46 -1.81 5.15
C ILE A 21 -5.26 -2.77 5.23
N THR A 22 -5.52 -4.06 5.01
CA THR A 22 -4.48 -5.07 5.00
C THR A 22 -3.97 -5.31 3.59
N VAL A 23 -2.79 -5.94 3.49
CA VAL A 23 -2.24 -6.34 2.19
C VAL A 23 -3.21 -7.26 1.45
N ARG A 24 -3.83 -8.17 2.19
CA ARG A 24 -4.81 -9.09 1.61
C ARG A 24 -5.97 -8.33 0.95
N GLU A 25 -6.51 -7.36 1.66
CA GLU A 25 -7.60 -6.57 1.13
C GLU A 25 -7.17 -5.78 -0.11
N MET A 26 -5.97 -5.20 -0.07
CA MET A 26 -5.44 -4.48 -1.22
C MET A 26 -5.27 -5.39 -2.43
N SER A 27 -4.79 -6.61 -2.21
CA SER A 27 -4.61 -7.55 -3.31
C SER A 27 -5.95 -7.90 -3.98
N GLU A 28 -6.99 -8.02 -3.19
CA GLU A 28 -8.33 -8.30 -3.73
C GLU A 28 -8.86 -7.11 -4.54
N ILE A 29 -8.70 -5.92 -4.01
CA ILE A 29 -9.18 -4.70 -4.67
C ILE A 29 -8.43 -4.48 -5.99
N LEU A 30 -7.11 -4.67 -5.96
CA LEU A 30 -6.27 -4.40 -7.13
C LEU A 30 -6.23 -5.54 -8.13
N GLY A 31 -6.68 -6.73 -7.71
CA GLY A 31 -6.59 -7.90 -8.58
C GLY A 31 -5.17 -8.40 -8.75
N LEU A 32 -4.30 -8.12 -7.80
CA LEU A 32 -2.91 -8.55 -7.82
C LEU A 32 -2.65 -9.61 -6.78
N SER A 33 -1.54 -10.35 -6.93
CA SER A 33 -1.15 -11.30 -5.91
C SER A 33 -0.67 -10.54 -4.66
N ARG A 34 -0.78 -11.18 -3.50
CA ARG A 34 -0.30 -10.58 -2.26
C ARG A 34 1.18 -10.21 -2.36
N ARG A 35 1.95 -11.09 -2.99
CA ARG A 35 3.38 -10.83 -3.16
C ARG A 35 3.64 -9.57 -3.97
N GLY A 36 2.87 -9.39 -5.05
CA GLY A 36 3.01 -8.18 -5.86
C GLY A 36 2.69 -6.92 -5.09
N VAL A 37 1.63 -6.97 -4.28
CA VAL A 37 1.26 -5.84 -3.44
C VAL A 37 2.34 -5.57 -2.40
N GLU A 38 2.85 -6.62 -1.76
CA GLU A 38 3.90 -6.47 -0.76
C GLU A 38 5.16 -5.84 -1.33
N GLU A 39 5.53 -6.22 -2.55
CA GLU A 39 6.69 -5.63 -3.21
C GLU A 39 6.49 -4.14 -3.48
N GLN A 40 5.31 -3.76 -3.93
CA GLN A 40 4.99 -2.35 -4.16
C GLN A 40 5.04 -1.56 -2.85
N ILE A 41 4.46 -2.10 -1.81
CA ILE A 41 4.45 -1.46 -0.50
C ILE A 41 5.87 -1.31 0.03
N LYS A 42 6.68 -2.35 -0.10
CA LYS A 42 8.08 -2.31 0.33
C LYS A 42 8.83 -1.19 -0.38
N SER A 43 8.64 -1.07 -1.68
CA SER A 43 9.26 -0.02 -2.47
C SER A 43 8.83 1.36 -2.00
N LEU A 44 7.55 1.55 -1.76
CA LEU A 44 7.02 2.83 -1.30
C LEU A 44 7.54 3.19 0.09
N LYS A 45 7.68 2.21 0.97
CA LYS A 45 8.25 2.42 2.29
C LYS A 45 9.71 2.85 2.20
N GLN A 46 10.47 2.23 1.31
CA GLN A 46 11.87 2.56 1.11
C GLN A 46 12.04 3.99 0.58
N LYS A 47 11.10 4.43 -0.24
CA LYS A 47 11.12 5.79 -0.79
C LYS A 47 10.61 6.83 0.21
N GLY A 48 10.06 6.39 1.34
CA GLY A 48 9.52 7.29 2.32
C GLY A 48 8.18 7.89 1.95
N VAL A 49 7.50 7.30 1.00
CA VAL A 49 6.17 7.78 0.55
C VAL A 49 5.08 7.33 1.50
N ILE A 50 5.24 6.15 2.09
CA ILE A 50 4.30 5.62 3.06
C ILE A 50 5.08 5.02 4.23
N ARG A 51 4.39 4.87 5.37
CA ARG A 51 4.97 4.15 6.49
C ARG A 51 3.88 3.45 7.29
N ARG A 52 4.27 2.43 8.02
CA ARG A 52 3.37 1.71 8.90
C ARG A 52 3.47 2.26 10.30
N ILE A 53 2.35 2.61 10.89
CA ILE A 53 2.26 3.15 12.24
C ILE A 53 1.64 2.08 13.14
N GLY A 54 2.31 1.77 14.24
CA GLY A 54 1.79 0.84 15.21
C GLY A 54 2.08 -0.63 14.89
N PRO A 55 1.55 -1.55 15.69
CA PRO A 55 1.78 -2.98 15.51
C PRO A 55 1.00 -3.53 14.32
N ASP A 56 1.29 -4.77 13.93
CA ASP A 56 0.59 -5.42 12.82
C ASP A 56 -0.91 -5.46 13.05
N LYS A 57 -1.33 -5.67 14.28
CA LYS A 57 -2.75 -5.63 14.64
C LYS A 57 -3.05 -4.27 15.24
N GLY A 58 -4.02 -3.59 14.68
CA GLY A 58 -4.42 -2.28 15.18
C GLY A 58 -3.59 -1.12 14.65
N GLY A 59 -2.57 -1.40 13.85
CA GLY A 59 -1.80 -0.34 13.21
C GLY A 59 -2.49 0.20 11.96
N HIS A 60 -1.88 1.19 11.35
CA HIS A 60 -2.43 1.77 10.13
C HIS A 60 -1.30 2.27 9.24
N TRP A 61 -1.66 2.59 8.00
CA TRP A 61 -0.73 3.14 7.03
C TRP A 61 -0.81 4.65 7.03
N GLU A 62 0.32 5.30 6.85
CA GLU A 62 0.37 6.75 6.71
C GLU A 62 1.00 7.09 5.36
N VAL A 63 0.33 7.95 4.60
CA VAL A 63 0.84 8.41 3.31
C VAL A 63 1.56 9.74 3.55
N MET A 64 2.83 9.78 3.19
CA MET A 64 3.72 10.90 3.50
C MET A 64 3.84 11.93 2.38
N SER A 65 3.40 11.61 1.20
CA SER A 65 3.53 12.54 0.08
C SER A 65 2.31 13.42 -0.10
#